data_e9492a75a0cfcda684a2ef4bf9dc83fb
#
_entry.id   e9492a75a0cfcda684a2ef4bf9dc83fb
#
_cell.length_a   1.000
_cell.length_b   1.000
_cell.length_c   1.000
_cell.angle_alpha   90.00
_cell.angle_beta   90.00
_cell.angle_gamma   90.00
#
_symmetry.space_group_name_H-M   'P 1'
#
loop_
_entity.id
_entity.type
_entity.pdbx_description
1 polymer ?
#
loop_
_entity_poly.entity_id
_entity_poly.type
_entity_poly.pdbx_seq_one_letter_code
_entity_poly.pdbx_strand_id
1 'polypeptide(L)'
;MKISRVLSSLALTSSATASFPPQLEDIITEKIDRVPGASISYKETHICETKAKSYAGYVDLPADYISDTQGDEPHNVSIFFWYFEARNAPEKAPTTIYLAGGPGESSVYGATSDGGPCYVLDDSNSTERNPWSWNENVNMLYVDQPVTAGFSYAQAINSTWNLLWDGSDGTYSPATPFEAYNGFVPAENTTFLYGTFPDQNTAYTANTSVIAARTLWHFAQLWFTEFKENHTQDYRINFAGHSYGGFWVSTSMAHFQRQNERIQMGDISGKRLHLDLAVITNGQIDFLHQAEWYPRMAYNNTYGFQAISEDVYKESLNHFTRPDGCRNLIQQCRALGELLDPEEVGIDQDVNDLCTAATFYCYQNVLDAYSATSRSAFDMAVYSPSAYPPSYTTGFANRAWVQRALGARVNFTENSYVSQAVFQGDMARRAGLKDISYLLSRGIRVALVYGDRDYRCPWVSGEGLSLAANWTGAAAYRKAGYEEIHVNSSYVGGVVKQHGLLSFSRVFEAGHGVSWYQPETSYRIFNRAVSGRDISSGTKDLSRHCGSETSSYSTKGPLSAYGWTHELPESPEAQCYMYNIATTCTGHQVSPKRQTALQSTEMRNHSG
;
A
#
# COMPACT_ATOMS: atom_id res chain seq x y z
N MET A 1 55.84 -25.15 35.88
CA MET A 1 54.53 -25.38 35.28
C MET A 1 53.99 -24.05 34.75
N LYS A 2 54.18 -23.81 33.46
CA LYS A 2 53.74 -22.54 32.77
C LYS A 2 52.37 -22.79 32.17
N ILE A 3 51.36 -22.09 32.64
CA ILE A 3 50.00 -22.12 32.09
C ILE A 3 49.94 -21.03 31.00
N SER A 4 49.91 -21.47 29.75
CA SER A 4 49.72 -20.62 28.58
C SER A 4 48.23 -20.33 28.45
N ARG A 5 47.78 -19.06 28.59
CA ARG A 5 46.45 -18.61 28.28
C ARG A 5 46.37 -18.39 26.77
N VAL A 6 45.57 -19.23 26.11
CA VAL A 6 45.15 -19.01 24.73
C VAL A 6 43.99 -18.00 24.78
N LEU A 7 44.25 -16.78 24.34
CA LEU A 7 43.23 -15.78 24.03
C LEU A 7 42.61 -16.17 22.69
N SER A 8 41.39 -16.77 22.72
CA SER A 8 40.55 -16.87 21.54
C SER A 8 39.99 -15.49 21.22
N SER A 9 40.56 -14.85 20.21
CA SER A 9 39.95 -13.69 19.58
C SER A 9 38.69 -14.14 18.85
N LEU A 10 37.48 -13.91 19.43
CA LEU A 10 36.25 -13.91 18.67
C LEU A 10 36.35 -12.75 17.66
N ALA A 11 36.56 -13.09 16.41
CA ALA A 11 36.29 -12.19 15.31
C ALA A 11 34.76 -12.04 15.23
N LEU A 12 34.25 -10.93 15.74
CA LEU A 12 32.95 -10.44 15.38
C LEU A 12 32.99 -10.12 13.88
N THR A 13 32.57 -11.06 13.06
CA THR A 13 32.23 -10.76 11.67
C THR A 13 31.00 -9.85 11.71
N SER A 14 31.23 -8.54 11.70
CA SER A 14 30.18 -7.58 11.32
C SER A 14 29.75 -7.99 9.91
N SER A 15 28.58 -8.59 9.78
CA SER A 15 27.95 -8.75 8.49
C SER A 15 27.58 -7.37 7.99
N ALA A 16 28.54 -6.71 7.32
CA ALA A 16 28.28 -5.49 6.60
C ALA A 16 27.17 -5.80 5.58
N THR A 17 26.08 -5.07 5.65
CA THR A 17 25.11 -5.01 4.55
C THR A 17 25.89 -4.56 3.33
N ALA A 18 25.79 -5.30 2.21
CA ALA A 18 26.46 -4.87 0.99
C ALA A 18 25.89 -3.50 0.60
N SER A 19 26.76 -2.54 0.34
CA SER A 19 26.36 -1.18 -0.03
C SER A 19 25.62 -1.13 -1.36
N PHE A 20 25.98 -2.01 -2.30
CA PHE A 20 25.40 -2.08 -3.65
C PHE A 20 24.69 -3.42 -3.88
N PRO A 21 23.67 -3.45 -4.76
CA PRO A 21 23.04 -4.70 -5.14
C PRO A 21 24.08 -5.72 -5.63
N PRO A 22 23.94 -7.01 -5.25
CA PRO A 22 24.88 -8.03 -5.68
C PRO A 22 24.74 -8.32 -7.18
N GLN A 23 25.75 -8.93 -7.78
CA GLN A 23 25.65 -9.43 -9.14
C GLN A 23 24.51 -10.44 -9.23
N LEU A 24 23.70 -10.31 -10.30
CA LEU A 24 22.56 -11.18 -10.55
C LEU A 24 23.02 -12.56 -11.06
N GLU A 25 22.41 -13.61 -10.53
CA GLU A 25 22.68 -15.00 -10.87
C GLU A 25 21.35 -15.73 -11.09
N ASP A 26 21.37 -16.70 -12.01
CA ASP A 26 20.21 -17.60 -12.30
C ASP A 26 18.93 -16.86 -12.70
N ILE A 27 19.05 -15.76 -13.42
CA ILE A 27 17.90 -14.99 -13.92
C ILE A 27 17.43 -15.59 -15.25
N ILE A 28 16.17 -15.98 -15.29
CA ILE A 28 15.47 -16.31 -16.53
C ILE A 28 14.99 -15.02 -17.17
N THR A 29 15.26 -14.80 -18.44
CA THR A 29 14.77 -13.60 -19.17
C THR A 29 14.02 -14.05 -20.43
N GLU A 30 12.75 -13.68 -20.47
CA GLU A 30 11.84 -13.92 -21.60
C GLU A 30 11.63 -12.60 -22.36
N LYS A 31 12.13 -12.55 -23.59
CA LYS A 31 11.87 -11.41 -24.48
C LYS A 31 10.46 -11.51 -25.05
N ILE A 32 9.82 -10.38 -25.22
CA ILE A 32 8.44 -10.30 -25.70
C ILE A 32 8.44 -9.79 -27.14
N ASP A 33 8.40 -10.71 -28.11
CA ASP A 33 8.55 -10.40 -29.54
C ASP A 33 7.49 -9.42 -30.06
N ARG A 34 6.26 -9.48 -29.53
CA ARG A 34 5.15 -8.58 -29.91
C ARG A 34 5.32 -7.14 -29.42
N VAL A 35 6.24 -6.89 -28.48
CA VAL A 35 6.57 -5.55 -27.96
C VAL A 35 8.09 -5.42 -27.95
N PRO A 36 8.69 -4.85 -29.02
CA PRO A 36 10.13 -4.70 -29.12
C PRO A 36 10.71 -3.96 -27.91
N GLY A 37 11.74 -4.54 -27.31
CA GLY A 37 12.37 -3.99 -26.09
C GLY A 37 11.75 -4.40 -24.78
N ALA A 38 10.55 -5.00 -24.77
CA ALA A 38 9.96 -5.53 -23.54
C ALA A 38 10.53 -6.90 -23.17
N SER A 39 10.61 -7.17 -21.87
CA SER A 39 11.00 -8.47 -21.33
C SER A 39 10.40 -8.72 -19.95
N ILE A 40 10.31 -10.00 -19.58
CA ILE A 40 10.07 -10.43 -18.20
C ILE A 40 11.33 -11.16 -17.75
N SER A 41 11.95 -10.67 -16.68
CA SER A 41 13.11 -11.33 -16.07
C SER A 41 12.77 -11.73 -14.64
N TYR A 42 13.02 -12.99 -14.28
CA TYR A 42 12.63 -13.51 -12.98
C TYR A 42 13.50 -14.68 -12.55
N LYS A 43 13.40 -15.03 -11.29
CA LYS A 43 13.93 -16.28 -10.73
C LYS A 43 12.99 -16.84 -9.68
N GLU A 44 13.09 -18.16 -9.47
CA GLU A 44 12.45 -18.80 -8.32
C GLU A 44 13.15 -18.38 -7.02
N THR A 45 12.37 -18.09 -5.99
CA THR A 45 12.87 -17.73 -4.67
C THR A 45 12.18 -18.56 -3.58
N HIS A 46 12.88 -18.79 -2.47
CA HIS A 46 12.37 -19.56 -1.34
C HIS A 46 12.23 -18.72 -0.08
N ILE A 47 12.34 -17.39 -0.21
CA ILE A 47 12.06 -16.46 0.88
C ILE A 47 10.56 -16.55 1.20
N CYS A 48 10.20 -16.58 2.49
CA CYS A 48 8.85 -16.70 3.00
C CYS A 48 8.17 -18.05 2.76
N GLU A 49 8.39 -18.69 1.63
CA GLU A 49 7.73 -19.94 1.26
C GLU A 49 8.73 -21.06 0.97
N THR A 50 8.41 -22.25 1.47
CA THR A 50 9.19 -23.47 1.22
C THR A 50 8.36 -24.59 0.60
N LYS A 51 7.03 -24.43 0.55
CA LYS A 51 6.10 -25.42 0.00
C LYS A 51 5.41 -24.96 -1.27
N ALA A 52 4.94 -23.70 -1.29
CA ALA A 52 4.45 -23.07 -2.50
C ALA A 52 5.62 -22.44 -3.26
N LYS A 53 5.58 -22.45 -4.58
CA LYS A 53 6.58 -21.76 -5.39
C LYS A 53 6.38 -20.26 -5.30
N SER A 54 7.48 -19.52 -5.38
CA SER A 54 7.43 -18.08 -5.55
C SER A 54 8.50 -17.61 -6.52
N TYR A 55 8.20 -16.52 -7.22
CA TYR A 55 9.04 -15.94 -8.25
C TYR A 55 9.10 -14.44 -8.10
N ALA A 56 10.31 -13.89 -8.15
CA ALA A 56 10.50 -12.44 -8.10
C ALA A 56 11.30 -11.96 -9.31
N GLY A 57 11.04 -10.74 -9.75
CA GLY A 57 11.73 -10.17 -10.89
C GLY A 57 11.08 -8.90 -11.44
N TYR A 58 11.28 -8.64 -12.71
CA TYR A 58 10.89 -7.40 -13.37
C TYR A 58 10.13 -7.65 -14.65
N VAL A 59 9.16 -6.75 -14.93
CA VAL A 59 8.66 -6.52 -16.28
C VAL A 59 9.28 -5.21 -16.77
N ASP A 60 10.07 -5.29 -17.82
CA ASP A 60 10.69 -4.15 -18.46
C ASP A 60 9.76 -3.61 -19.56
N LEU A 61 9.33 -2.36 -19.42
CA LEU A 61 8.39 -1.67 -20.30
C LEU A 61 9.14 -0.59 -21.08
N PRO A 62 9.29 -0.72 -22.40
CA PRO A 62 9.91 0.31 -23.23
C PRO A 62 9.01 1.55 -23.33
N ALA A 63 9.63 2.73 -23.44
CA ALA A 63 8.95 4.02 -23.52
C ALA A 63 7.84 4.08 -24.58
N ASP A 64 8.10 3.55 -25.76
CA ASP A 64 7.12 3.54 -26.87
C ASP A 64 5.85 2.74 -26.53
N TYR A 65 5.98 1.70 -25.73
CA TYR A 65 4.84 0.86 -25.33
C TYR A 65 3.96 1.50 -24.25
N ILE A 66 4.53 2.38 -23.43
CA ILE A 66 3.87 3.10 -22.35
C ILE A 66 3.74 4.60 -22.63
N SER A 67 3.73 5.01 -23.90
CA SER A 67 3.74 6.41 -24.29
C SER A 67 2.53 7.22 -23.80
N ASP A 68 1.42 6.55 -23.48
CA ASP A 68 0.22 7.16 -22.87
C ASP A 68 0.34 7.43 -21.37
N THR A 69 1.48 7.08 -20.77
CA THR A 69 1.78 7.28 -19.34
C THR A 69 2.87 8.30 -19.08
N GLN A 70 3.45 8.88 -20.13
CA GLN A 70 4.65 9.72 -20.05
C GLN A 70 4.41 11.11 -20.61
N GLY A 71 5.17 12.09 -20.09
CA GLY A 71 5.22 13.44 -20.64
C GLY A 71 6.24 13.57 -21.77
N ASP A 72 6.87 14.75 -21.85
CA ASP A 72 7.77 15.13 -22.95
C ASP A 72 9.12 14.37 -22.97
N GLU A 73 9.47 13.68 -21.87
CA GLU A 73 10.73 12.93 -21.74
C GLU A 73 10.46 11.42 -21.64
N PRO A 74 10.27 10.71 -22.77
CA PRO A 74 10.00 9.28 -22.77
C PRO A 74 11.16 8.48 -22.18
N HIS A 75 10.84 7.52 -21.29
CA HIS A 75 11.82 6.66 -20.64
C HIS A 75 11.28 5.25 -20.44
N ASN A 76 12.19 4.27 -20.41
CA ASN A 76 11.83 2.91 -20.06
C ASN A 76 11.60 2.80 -18.57
N VAL A 77 10.73 1.87 -18.16
CA VAL A 77 10.51 1.56 -16.74
C VAL A 77 10.65 0.06 -16.48
N SER A 78 11.19 -0.28 -15.32
CA SER A 78 11.32 -1.65 -14.81
C SER A 78 10.43 -1.78 -13.59
N ILE A 79 9.35 -2.56 -13.70
CA ILE A 79 8.39 -2.76 -12.61
C ILE A 79 8.68 -4.09 -11.93
N PHE A 80 9.02 -4.01 -10.66
CA PHE A 80 9.28 -5.19 -9.83
C PHE A 80 7.99 -5.89 -9.43
N PHE A 81 8.01 -7.22 -9.45
CA PHE A 81 6.94 -8.05 -8.92
C PHE A 81 7.48 -9.19 -8.06
N TRP A 82 6.67 -9.63 -7.10
CA TRP A 82 6.89 -10.85 -6.33
C TRP A 82 5.61 -11.68 -6.33
N TYR A 83 5.66 -12.82 -7.00
CA TYR A 83 4.54 -13.72 -7.19
C TYR A 83 4.69 -14.94 -6.28
N PHE A 84 3.60 -15.31 -5.62
CA PHE A 84 3.49 -16.51 -4.79
C PHE A 84 2.32 -17.34 -5.28
N GLU A 85 2.57 -18.61 -5.56
CA GLU A 85 1.50 -19.57 -5.77
C GLU A 85 0.67 -19.79 -4.51
N ALA A 86 -0.59 -20.17 -4.69
CA ALA A 86 -1.42 -20.61 -3.58
C ALA A 86 -0.81 -21.87 -2.93
N ARG A 87 -0.85 -21.92 -1.61
CA ARG A 87 -0.40 -23.11 -0.86
C ARG A 87 -1.25 -24.34 -1.17
N ASN A 88 -2.53 -24.11 -1.49
CA ASN A 88 -3.51 -25.14 -1.84
C ASN A 88 -3.95 -24.98 -3.30
N ALA A 89 -3.74 -26.03 -4.12
CA ALA A 89 -4.21 -26.13 -5.50
C ALA A 89 -3.98 -24.85 -6.34
N PRO A 90 -2.73 -24.39 -6.52
CA PRO A 90 -2.41 -23.13 -7.21
C PRO A 90 -2.97 -23.08 -8.64
N GLU A 91 -3.08 -24.23 -9.31
CA GLU A 91 -3.67 -24.34 -10.64
C GLU A 91 -5.19 -24.07 -10.70
N LYS A 92 -5.86 -24.01 -9.55
CA LYS A 92 -7.30 -23.71 -9.42
C LYS A 92 -7.57 -22.41 -8.66
N ALA A 93 -6.53 -21.75 -8.20
CA ALA A 93 -6.63 -20.53 -7.42
C ALA A 93 -6.67 -19.30 -8.35
N PRO A 94 -7.54 -18.31 -8.09
CA PRO A 94 -7.48 -17.03 -8.81
C PRO A 94 -6.21 -16.26 -8.45
N THR A 95 -5.86 -15.26 -9.25
CA THR A 95 -4.73 -14.38 -8.96
C THR A 95 -5.20 -13.07 -8.34
N THR A 96 -4.57 -12.63 -7.27
CA THR A 96 -4.80 -11.31 -6.66
C THR A 96 -3.58 -10.43 -6.82
N ILE A 97 -3.74 -9.27 -7.45
CA ILE A 97 -2.72 -8.21 -7.48
C ILE A 97 -2.85 -7.42 -6.18
N TYR A 98 -1.75 -7.31 -5.43
CA TYR A 98 -1.68 -6.51 -4.21
C TYR A 98 -0.92 -5.21 -4.48
N LEU A 99 -1.50 -4.10 -4.00
CA LEU A 99 -0.96 -2.74 -4.13
C LEU A 99 -0.90 -2.10 -2.74
N ALA A 100 0.31 -1.83 -2.25
CA ALA A 100 0.52 -1.10 -1.01
C ALA A 100 0.04 0.36 -1.13
N GLY A 101 0.03 1.07 -0.03
CA GLY A 101 -0.46 2.44 0.08
C GLY A 101 0.60 3.51 -0.14
N GLY A 102 0.71 4.39 0.79
CA GLY A 102 1.64 5.51 0.84
C GLY A 102 0.96 6.87 0.57
N PRO A 103 1.01 7.42 -0.64
CA PRO A 103 1.43 6.86 -1.94
C PRO A 103 2.92 6.54 -2.02
N GLY A 104 3.25 5.50 -2.78
CA GLY A 104 4.65 5.12 -3.04
C GLY A 104 5.26 4.15 -2.03
N GLU A 105 4.46 3.48 -1.19
CA GLU A 105 4.91 2.36 -0.38
C GLU A 105 5.09 1.10 -1.23
N SER A 106 6.15 0.34 -0.94
CA SER A 106 6.45 -0.90 -1.65
C SER A 106 5.48 -2.02 -1.29
N SER A 107 5.01 -2.76 -2.29
CA SER A 107 4.20 -3.97 -2.08
C SER A 107 5.01 -5.16 -1.53
N VAL A 108 6.34 -5.13 -1.57
CA VAL A 108 7.21 -6.08 -0.85
C VAL A 108 6.96 -6.01 0.67
N TYR A 109 6.65 -4.81 1.20
CA TYR A 109 6.20 -4.67 2.58
C TYR A 109 4.92 -5.48 2.82
N GLY A 110 3.92 -5.39 1.94
CA GLY A 110 2.71 -6.20 2.03
C GLY A 110 2.97 -7.71 1.98
N ALA A 111 3.94 -8.16 1.16
CA ALA A 111 4.34 -9.57 1.10
C ALA A 111 4.99 -10.08 2.40
N THR A 112 5.58 -9.19 3.20
CA THR A 112 6.30 -9.52 4.44
C THR A 112 5.58 -9.04 5.71
N SER A 113 4.33 -8.60 5.59
CA SER A 113 3.54 -8.11 6.73
C SER A 113 2.03 -8.27 6.51
N ASP A 114 1.42 -7.55 5.58
CA ASP A 114 -0.03 -7.32 5.50
C ASP A 114 -0.80 -8.48 4.82
N GLY A 115 -0.99 -9.57 5.55
CA GLY A 115 -1.60 -10.80 5.02
C GLY A 115 -0.66 -11.58 4.09
N GLY A 116 0.59 -11.17 3.99
CA GLY A 116 1.63 -11.80 3.20
C GLY A 116 2.04 -13.18 3.71
N PRO A 117 2.84 -13.93 2.93
CA PRO A 117 3.23 -15.30 3.27
C PRO A 117 4.11 -15.43 4.51
N CYS A 118 4.82 -14.38 4.91
CA CYS A 118 5.67 -14.38 6.11
C CYS A 118 5.73 -13.01 6.78
N TYR A 119 6.32 -13.00 7.98
CA TYR A 119 6.73 -11.80 8.70
C TYR A 119 8.25 -11.73 8.76
N VAL A 120 8.82 -10.55 8.57
CA VAL A 120 10.23 -10.30 8.85
C VAL A 120 10.41 -10.13 10.36
N LEU A 121 11.42 -10.80 10.93
CA LEU A 121 11.73 -10.70 12.35
C LEU A 121 12.59 -9.45 12.66
N ASP A 122 12.73 -9.14 13.95
CA ASP A 122 13.40 -7.93 14.47
C ASP A 122 14.91 -7.86 14.17
N ASP A 123 15.52 -8.99 13.75
CA ASP A 123 16.89 -9.06 13.27
C ASP A 123 17.07 -8.52 11.82
N SER A 124 15.95 -8.22 11.13
CA SER A 124 15.94 -7.84 9.70
C SER A 124 16.77 -8.79 8.83
N ASN A 125 16.78 -10.08 9.15
CA ASN A 125 17.56 -11.10 8.46
C ASN A 125 16.84 -12.44 8.32
N SER A 126 15.88 -12.71 9.18
CA SER A 126 15.09 -13.94 9.17
C SER A 126 13.60 -13.66 9.00
N THR A 127 12.86 -14.69 8.58
CA THR A 127 11.41 -14.60 8.37
C THR A 127 10.70 -15.73 9.12
N GLU A 128 9.49 -15.45 9.58
CA GLU A 128 8.58 -16.43 10.14
C GLU A 128 7.38 -16.61 9.23
N ARG A 129 6.99 -17.85 8.96
CA ARG A 129 5.84 -18.16 8.10
C ARG A 129 4.55 -17.64 8.73
N ASN A 130 3.77 -16.89 7.96
CA ASN A 130 2.43 -16.49 8.37
C ASN A 130 1.44 -17.66 8.17
N PRO A 131 0.83 -18.20 9.25
CA PRO A 131 -0.17 -19.27 9.13
C PRO A 131 -1.50 -18.76 8.57
N TRP A 132 -1.75 -17.45 8.61
CA TRP A 132 -2.98 -16.80 8.17
C TRP A 132 -2.75 -15.99 6.87
N SER A 133 -1.83 -16.45 6.05
CA SER A 133 -1.54 -15.76 4.79
C SER A 133 -2.68 -15.88 3.77
N TRP A 134 -2.85 -14.83 3.00
CA TRP A 134 -3.82 -14.78 1.92
C TRP A 134 -3.48 -15.75 0.78
N ASN A 135 -2.18 -16.12 0.62
CA ASN A 135 -1.80 -17.13 -0.35
C ASN A 135 -2.14 -18.58 0.04
N GLU A 136 -2.91 -18.80 1.11
CA GLU A 136 -3.37 -20.15 1.42
C GLU A 136 -4.21 -20.77 0.28
N ASN A 137 -5.09 -19.96 -0.37
CA ASN A 137 -6.00 -20.41 -1.43
C ASN A 137 -6.02 -19.48 -2.64
N VAL A 138 -5.09 -18.55 -2.76
CA VAL A 138 -5.05 -17.53 -3.81
C VAL A 138 -3.60 -17.32 -4.26
N ASN A 139 -3.39 -17.24 -5.56
CA ASN A 139 -2.10 -16.81 -6.10
C ASN A 139 -1.94 -15.30 -5.87
N MET A 140 -0.88 -14.89 -5.18
CA MET A 140 -0.66 -13.48 -4.82
C MET A 140 0.44 -12.87 -5.68
N LEU A 141 0.16 -11.72 -6.29
CA LEU A 141 1.08 -10.95 -7.10
C LEU A 141 1.27 -9.57 -6.46
N TYR A 142 2.37 -9.38 -5.76
CA TYR A 142 2.77 -8.10 -5.19
C TYR A 142 3.52 -7.29 -6.23
N VAL A 143 3.07 -6.07 -6.52
CA VAL A 143 3.66 -5.21 -7.56
C VAL A 143 4.10 -3.91 -6.93
N ASP A 144 5.39 -3.58 -7.04
CA ASP A 144 5.91 -2.29 -6.60
C ASP A 144 5.50 -1.20 -7.60
N GLN A 145 4.54 -0.38 -7.20
CA GLN A 145 4.04 0.75 -7.98
C GLN A 145 3.66 1.92 -7.03
N PRO A 146 3.73 3.17 -7.49
CA PRO A 146 4.19 3.60 -8.82
C PRO A 146 5.71 3.39 -9.00
N VAL A 147 6.21 3.64 -10.20
CA VAL A 147 7.67 3.62 -10.47
C VAL A 147 8.39 4.49 -9.46
N THR A 148 9.56 4.09 -9.00
CA THR A 148 10.35 4.61 -7.88
C THR A 148 10.02 4.05 -6.49
N ALA A 149 8.92 3.29 -6.34
CA ALA A 149 8.62 2.56 -5.11
C ALA A 149 9.32 1.19 -5.08
N GLY A 150 9.78 0.78 -3.91
CA GLY A 150 10.39 -0.52 -3.68
C GLY A 150 11.62 -0.77 -4.54
N PHE A 151 11.55 -1.81 -5.35
CA PHE A 151 12.57 -2.17 -6.33
C PHE A 151 12.23 -1.70 -7.75
N SER A 152 11.11 -1.02 -7.99
CA SER A 152 10.74 -0.50 -9.30
C SER A 152 11.45 0.81 -9.62
N TYR A 153 11.95 0.97 -10.85
CA TYR A 153 12.73 2.14 -11.25
C TYR A 153 12.58 2.45 -12.74
N ALA A 154 12.78 3.71 -13.11
CA ALA A 154 13.05 4.14 -14.47
C ALA A 154 14.57 4.26 -14.69
N GLN A 155 15.25 4.97 -13.81
CA GLN A 155 16.70 5.09 -13.78
C GLN A 155 17.24 4.65 -12.42
N ALA A 156 18.37 3.92 -12.44
CA ALA A 156 19.09 3.51 -11.24
C ALA A 156 20.34 4.37 -11.10
N ILE A 157 20.55 4.96 -9.92
CA ILE A 157 21.67 5.87 -9.66
C ILE A 157 22.44 5.46 -8.41
N ASN A 158 23.77 5.63 -8.44
CA ASN A 158 24.59 5.48 -7.26
C ASN A 158 24.39 6.68 -6.34
N SER A 159 23.94 6.42 -5.13
CA SER A 159 23.55 7.44 -4.16
C SER A 159 24.02 7.07 -2.76
N THR A 160 24.07 8.09 -1.90
CA THR A 160 24.06 7.89 -0.45
C THR A 160 22.63 7.81 0.05
N TRP A 161 22.43 7.14 1.19
CA TRP A 161 21.14 7.07 1.89
C TRP A 161 21.34 7.47 3.35
N ASN A 162 20.69 8.56 3.77
CA ASN A 162 20.80 9.07 5.14
C ASN A 162 19.63 8.55 6.01
N LEU A 163 19.88 7.61 6.91
CA LEU A 163 18.89 7.06 7.82
C LEU A 163 18.42 8.04 8.91
N LEU A 164 19.14 9.17 9.09
CA LEU A 164 18.76 10.25 10.01
C LEU A 164 17.98 11.37 9.31
N TRP A 165 17.72 11.22 8.02
CA TRP A 165 16.95 12.21 7.28
C TRP A 165 15.52 12.33 7.85
N ASP A 166 15.06 13.55 8.04
CA ASP A 166 13.75 13.88 8.58
C ASP A 166 13.02 14.95 7.73
N GLY A 167 13.55 15.27 6.54
CA GLY A 167 13.01 16.28 5.65
C GLY A 167 13.28 17.73 6.08
N SER A 168 13.99 17.96 7.18
CA SER A 168 14.26 19.32 7.70
C SER A 168 15.25 20.11 6.82
N ASP A 169 15.98 19.45 5.96
CA ASP A 169 16.92 20.03 4.99
C ASP A 169 16.23 20.56 3.71
N GLY A 170 14.90 20.38 3.60
CA GLY A 170 14.12 20.80 2.45
C GLY A 170 14.25 19.88 1.23
N THR A 171 14.93 18.75 1.34
CA THR A 171 14.97 17.73 0.28
C THR A 171 13.73 16.82 0.36
N TYR A 172 13.41 16.16 -0.77
CA TYR A 172 12.28 15.22 -0.84
C TYR A 172 12.70 13.76 -0.66
N SER A 173 13.99 13.49 -0.39
CA SER A 173 14.49 12.12 -0.33
C SER A 173 15.74 12.02 0.56
N PRO A 174 15.87 10.93 1.34
CA PRO A 174 17.11 10.60 2.04
C PRO A 174 18.25 10.20 1.09
N ALA A 175 17.97 9.98 -0.20
CA ALA A 175 18.95 9.61 -1.21
C ALA A 175 19.57 10.88 -1.84
N THR A 176 20.91 10.92 -1.90
CA THR A 176 21.65 11.97 -2.59
C THR A 176 22.58 11.34 -3.62
N PRO A 177 22.46 11.65 -4.92
CA PRO A 177 23.35 11.13 -5.95
C PRO A 177 24.83 11.43 -5.66
N PHE A 178 25.74 10.50 -5.97
CA PHE A 178 27.18 10.72 -5.78
C PHE A 178 27.70 11.95 -6.54
N GLU A 179 27.12 12.24 -7.68
CA GLU A 179 27.46 13.40 -8.52
C GLU A 179 27.20 14.74 -7.81
N ALA A 180 26.20 14.79 -6.93
CA ALA A 180 25.87 15.99 -6.17
C ALA A 180 26.96 16.40 -5.16
N TYR A 181 27.86 15.50 -4.81
CA TYR A 181 28.98 15.76 -3.89
C TYR A 181 30.23 16.34 -4.57
N ASN A 182 30.21 16.59 -5.88
CA ASN A 182 31.34 17.15 -6.63
C ASN A 182 32.66 16.39 -6.41
N GLY A 183 32.59 15.06 -6.29
CA GLY A 183 33.74 14.18 -6.09
C GLY A 183 34.14 13.95 -4.62
N PHE A 184 33.42 14.53 -3.66
CA PHE A 184 33.73 14.38 -2.24
C PHE A 184 32.58 13.68 -1.48
N VAL A 185 32.31 12.43 -1.83
CA VAL A 185 31.26 11.63 -1.15
C VAL A 185 31.66 11.36 0.31
N PRO A 186 30.83 11.70 1.32
CA PRO A 186 31.12 11.39 2.73
C PRO A 186 31.28 9.88 2.93
N ALA A 187 32.15 9.48 3.86
CA ALA A 187 32.39 8.06 4.11
C ALA A 187 31.15 7.35 4.66
N GLU A 188 30.93 6.12 4.18
CA GLU A 188 29.84 5.25 4.67
C GLU A 188 30.01 4.96 6.18
N ASN A 189 28.86 4.92 6.88
CA ASN A 189 28.79 4.52 8.29
C ASN A 189 27.44 3.85 8.60
N THR A 190 27.13 3.57 9.85
CA THR A 190 25.90 2.84 10.27
C THR A 190 24.59 3.58 9.98
N THR A 191 24.61 4.87 9.71
CA THR A 191 23.42 5.70 9.45
C THR A 191 23.49 6.44 8.12
N PHE A 192 24.60 6.27 7.40
CA PHE A 192 24.85 6.89 6.10
C PHE A 192 25.40 5.83 5.15
N LEU A 193 24.51 5.29 4.34
CA LEU A 193 24.77 4.12 3.51
C LEU A 193 25.04 4.51 2.06
N TYR A 194 25.78 3.66 1.34
CA TYR A 194 25.91 3.73 -0.10
C TYR A 194 24.98 2.71 -0.78
N GLY A 195 24.60 2.97 -2.00
CA GLY A 195 23.85 2.00 -2.80
C GLY A 195 23.54 2.49 -4.20
N THR A 196 22.89 1.62 -4.97
CA THR A 196 22.26 1.96 -6.24
C THR A 196 20.75 2.00 -6.00
N PHE A 197 20.14 3.16 -6.04
CA PHE A 197 18.72 3.35 -5.72
C PHE A 197 17.94 3.79 -6.96
N PRO A 198 16.59 3.59 -6.97
CA PRO A 198 15.73 4.26 -7.93
C PRO A 198 15.95 5.78 -7.90
N ASP A 199 16.14 6.40 -9.04
CA ASP A 199 16.26 7.86 -9.13
C ASP A 199 14.96 8.51 -8.67
N GLN A 200 15.04 9.40 -7.69
CA GLN A 200 13.92 10.12 -7.10
C GLN A 200 13.59 11.43 -7.87
N ASN A 201 13.84 11.45 -9.18
CA ASN A 201 13.37 12.53 -10.04
C ASN A 201 11.86 12.43 -10.27
N THR A 202 11.14 13.55 -10.12
CA THR A 202 9.68 13.63 -10.31
C THR A 202 9.22 13.20 -11.69
N ALA A 203 10.08 13.36 -12.72
CA ALA A 203 9.79 12.91 -14.09
C ALA A 203 9.67 11.39 -14.24
N TYR A 204 10.19 10.61 -13.28
CA TYR A 204 10.25 9.15 -13.35
C TYR A 204 9.13 8.43 -12.60
N THR A 205 8.25 9.16 -11.95
CA THR A 205 7.10 8.56 -11.25
C THR A 205 5.79 9.08 -11.82
N ALA A 206 4.71 8.30 -11.67
CA ALA A 206 3.37 8.77 -11.99
C ALA A 206 3.01 9.96 -11.08
N ASN A 207 2.31 10.94 -11.62
CA ASN A 207 1.83 12.11 -10.87
C ASN A 207 0.34 12.02 -10.50
N THR A 208 -0.38 11.01 -11.01
CA THR A 208 -1.78 10.74 -10.68
C THR A 208 -2.05 9.24 -10.61
N SER A 209 -3.10 8.86 -9.88
CA SER A 209 -3.56 7.47 -9.82
C SER A 209 -3.97 6.93 -11.19
N VAL A 210 -4.38 7.81 -12.13
CA VAL A 210 -4.73 7.40 -13.50
C VAL A 210 -3.49 6.99 -14.28
N ILE A 211 -2.41 7.76 -14.21
CA ILE A 211 -1.15 7.40 -14.86
C ILE A 211 -0.57 6.11 -14.27
N ALA A 212 -0.60 5.97 -12.94
CA ALA A 212 -0.19 4.72 -12.28
C ALA A 212 -1.04 3.52 -12.75
N ALA A 213 -2.36 3.70 -12.90
CA ALA A 213 -3.27 2.65 -13.39
C ALA A 213 -3.02 2.28 -14.86
N ARG A 214 -2.67 3.24 -15.72
CA ARG A 214 -2.28 2.98 -17.12
C ARG A 214 -0.98 2.16 -17.16
N THR A 215 0.03 2.58 -16.41
CA THR A 215 1.31 1.85 -16.33
C THR A 215 1.10 0.42 -15.81
N LEU A 216 0.29 0.24 -14.76
CA LEU A 216 -0.05 -1.07 -14.23
C LEU A 216 -0.85 -1.93 -15.24
N TRP A 217 -1.68 -1.32 -16.09
CA TRP A 217 -2.39 -2.05 -17.14
C TRP A 217 -1.42 -2.58 -18.20
N HIS A 218 -0.45 -1.78 -18.65
CA HIS A 218 0.62 -2.24 -19.55
C HIS A 218 1.44 -3.38 -18.94
N PHE A 219 1.82 -3.26 -17.67
CA PHE A 219 2.44 -4.34 -16.91
C PHE A 219 1.58 -5.61 -16.95
N ALA A 220 0.29 -5.50 -16.61
CA ALA A 220 -0.63 -6.64 -16.53
C ALA A 220 -0.86 -7.30 -17.90
N GLN A 221 -0.92 -6.52 -19.00
CA GLN A 221 -1.01 -7.06 -20.35
C GLN A 221 0.18 -7.94 -20.72
N LEU A 222 1.39 -7.59 -20.28
CA LEU A 222 2.58 -8.42 -20.50
C LEU A 222 2.61 -9.60 -19.51
N TRP A 223 2.45 -9.33 -18.24
CA TRP A 223 2.58 -10.35 -17.20
C TRP A 223 1.56 -11.50 -17.38
N PHE A 224 0.27 -11.20 -17.50
CA PHE A 224 -0.77 -12.23 -17.67
C PHE A 224 -0.73 -12.94 -19.03
N THR A 225 0.03 -12.45 -20.00
CA THR A 225 0.16 -13.06 -21.31
C THR A 225 1.43 -13.90 -21.45
N GLU A 226 2.54 -13.42 -20.87
CA GLU A 226 3.88 -13.92 -21.19
C GLU A 226 4.57 -14.61 -19.99
N PHE A 227 4.14 -14.36 -18.76
CA PHE A 227 4.75 -14.99 -17.58
C PHE A 227 4.39 -16.47 -17.52
N LYS A 228 5.37 -17.34 -17.77
CA LYS A 228 5.17 -18.76 -17.98
C LYS A 228 4.86 -19.54 -16.70
N GLU A 229 5.23 -19.01 -15.54
CA GLU A 229 5.02 -19.70 -14.26
C GLU A 229 3.62 -19.47 -13.67
N ASN A 230 2.79 -18.66 -14.31
CA ASN A 230 1.39 -18.51 -13.92
C ASN A 230 0.53 -19.60 -14.59
N HIS A 231 0.42 -20.74 -13.95
CA HIS A 231 -0.25 -21.94 -14.47
C HIS A 231 -1.73 -22.06 -14.10
N THR A 232 -2.33 -21.01 -13.52
CA THR A 232 -3.72 -21.09 -13.06
C THR A 232 -4.71 -21.30 -14.21
N GLN A 233 -5.71 -22.15 -13.96
CA GLN A 233 -6.88 -22.35 -14.82
C GLN A 233 -8.07 -21.48 -14.39
N ASP A 234 -7.96 -20.81 -13.23
CA ASP A 234 -8.92 -19.82 -12.76
C ASP A 234 -8.47 -18.43 -13.19
N TYR A 235 -9.04 -17.95 -14.29
CA TYR A 235 -8.66 -16.68 -14.90
C TYR A 235 -9.21 -15.44 -14.18
N ARG A 236 -9.88 -15.60 -13.01
CA ARG A 236 -10.33 -14.46 -12.22
C ARG A 236 -9.14 -13.71 -11.66
N ILE A 237 -9.22 -12.39 -11.79
CA ILE A 237 -8.22 -11.45 -11.26
C ILE A 237 -8.90 -10.59 -10.20
N ASN A 238 -8.35 -10.63 -9.00
CA ASN A 238 -8.74 -9.76 -7.92
C ASN A 238 -7.67 -8.68 -7.73
N PHE A 239 -8.07 -7.59 -7.09
CA PHE A 239 -7.15 -6.59 -6.56
C PHE A 239 -7.32 -6.50 -5.06
N ALA A 240 -6.22 -6.38 -4.36
CA ALA A 240 -6.18 -6.05 -2.94
C ALA A 240 -5.31 -4.80 -2.73
N GLY A 241 -5.70 -3.94 -1.80
CA GLY A 241 -4.90 -2.77 -1.49
C GLY A 241 -5.15 -2.25 -0.09
N HIS A 242 -4.14 -1.57 0.45
CA HIS A 242 -4.13 -1.05 1.80
C HIS A 242 -3.89 0.48 1.78
N SER A 243 -4.58 1.23 2.66
CA SER A 243 -4.33 2.66 2.83
C SER A 243 -4.60 3.45 1.52
N TYR A 244 -3.61 4.19 1.00
CA TYR A 244 -3.70 4.83 -0.32
C TYR A 244 -3.94 3.80 -1.45
N GLY A 245 -3.69 2.51 -1.18
CA GLY A 245 -4.10 1.40 -2.05
C GLY A 245 -5.58 1.40 -2.40
N GLY A 246 -6.43 2.07 -1.62
CA GLY A 246 -7.83 2.31 -1.96
C GLY A 246 -8.01 3.13 -3.24
N PHE A 247 -7.19 4.17 -3.45
CA PHE A 247 -7.13 4.92 -4.71
C PHE A 247 -6.56 4.05 -5.84
N TRP A 248 -5.46 3.31 -5.55
CA TRP A 248 -4.85 2.43 -6.56
C TRP A 248 -5.83 1.37 -7.08
N VAL A 249 -6.48 0.65 -6.18
CA VAL A 249 -7.39 -0.46 -6.51
C VAL A 249 -8.62 0.05 -7.26
N SER A 250 -9.30 1.09 -6.75
CA SER A 250 -10.52 1.61 -7.39
C SER A 250 -10.23 2.16 -8.79
N THR A 251 -9.16 2.96 -8.93
CA THR A 251 -8.77 3.56 -10.21
C THR A 251 -8.28 2.51 -11.20
N SER A 252 -7.38 1.58 -10.77
CA SER A 252 -6.80 0.58 -11.67
C SER A 252 -7.85 -0.41 -12.15
N MET A 253 -8.70 -0.94 -11.27
CA MET A 253 -9.75 -1.85 -11.69
C MET A 253 -10.77 -1.18 -12.61
N ALA A 254 -11.17 0.06 -12.33
CA ALA A 254 -12.06 0.81 -13.22
C ALA A 254 -11.41 1.08 -14.58
N HIS A 255 -10.12 1.42 -14.60
CA HIS A 255 -9.37 1.57 -15.85
C HIS A 255 -9.31 0.25 -16.62
N PHE A 256 -8.91 -0.85 -15.98
CA PHE A 256 -8.84 -2.18 -16.60
C PHE A 256 -10.18 -2.62 -17.17
N GLN A 257 -11.28 -2.36 -16.46
CA GLN A 257 -12.62 -2.70 -16.94
C GLN A 257 -13.01 -1.87 -18.16
N ARG A 258 -12.69 -0.56 -18.19
CA ARG A 258 -12.90 0.28 -19.38
C ARG A 258 -12.06 -0.21 -20.58
N GLN A 259 -10.81 -0.64 -20.34
CA GLN A 259 -9.98 -1.24 -21.41
C GLN A 259 -10.55 -2.58 -21.88
N ASN A 260 -11.08 -3.43 -20.98
CA ASN A 260 -11.78 -4.64 -21.36
C ASN A 260 -12.99 -4.37 -22.28
N GLU A 261 -13.74 -3.31 -22.01
CA GLU A 261 -14.88 -2.88 -22.86
C GLU A 261 -14.39 -2.40 -24.23
N ARG A 262 -13.32 -1.61 -24.29
CA ARG A 262 -12.70 -1.16 -25.55
C ARG A 262 -12.14 -2.32 -26.38
N ILE A 263 -11.51 -3.32 -25.73
CA ILE A 263 -11.06 -4.55 -26.40
C ILE A 263 -12.26 -5.31 -26.96
N GLN A 264 -13.35 -5.41 -26.19
CA GLN A 264 -14.57 -6.10 -26.63
C GLN A 264 -15.25 -5.41 -27.81
N MET A 265 -15.20 -4.07 -27.88
CA MET A 265 -15.72 -3.28 -29.01
C MET A 265 -14.78 -3.31 -30.23
N GLY A 266 -13.54 -3.75 -30.07
CA GLY A 266 -12.53 -3.76 -31.12
C GLY A 266 -11.79 -2.41 -31.29
N ASP A 267 -11.94 -1.49 -30.35
CA ASP A 267 -11.29 -0.16 -30.39
C ASP A 267 -9.79 -0.25 -30.13
N ILE A 268 -9.37 -1.22 -29.33
CA ILE A 268 -7.97 -1.51 -29.02
C ILE A 268 -7.70 -3.01 -29.03
N SER A 269 -6.44 -3.36 -29.27
CA SER A 269 -5.95 -4.74 -29.14
C SER A 269 -5.44 -5.01 -27.72
N GLY A 270 -5.65 -6.23 -27.20
CA GLY A 270 -5.15 -6.64 -25.90
C GLY A 270 -5.84 -7.90 -25.37
N LYS A 271 -5.35 -8.37 -24.22
CA LYS A 271 -5.98 -9.48 -23.49
C LYS A 271 -7.08 -8.92 -22.57
N ARG A 272 -8.29 -9.45 -22.69
CA ARG A 272 -9.34 -9.17 -21.71
C ARG A 272 -8.97 -9.80 -20.37
N LEU A 273 -8.90 -9.00 -19.32
CA LEU A 273 -8.56 -9.41 -17.96
C LEU A 273 -9.85 -9.62 -17.16
N HIS A 274 -10.08 -10.82 -16.68
CA HIS A 274 -11.33 -11.19 -16.02
C HIS A 274 -11.37 -10.68 -14.57
N LEU A 275 -11.76 -9.44 -14.36
CA LEU A 275 -11.86 -8.81 -13.04
C LEU A 275 -13.03 -9.36 -12.24
N ASP A 276 -12.82 -9.70 -10.96
CA ASP A 276 -13.84 -10.33 -10.12
C ASP A 276 -14.10 -9.58 -8.78
N LEU A 277 -13.04 -9.21 -8.04
CA LEU A 277 -13.16 -8.67 -6.69
C LEU A 277 -12.12 -7.59 -6.39
N ALA A 278 -12.56 -6.48 -5.80
CA ALA A 278 -11.72 -5.50 -5.11
C ALA A 278 -11.80 -5.73 -3.59
N VAL A 279 -10.65 -5.90 -2.94
CA VAL A 279 -10.51 -5.92 -1.47
C VAL A 279 -9.72 -4.69 -1.05
N ILE A 280 -10.31 -3.81 -0.26
CA ILE A 280 -9.67 -2.58 0.18
C ILE A 280 -9.64 -2.55 1.70
N THR A 281 -8.43 -2.59 2.26
CA THR A 281 -8.19 -2.59 3.70
C THR A 281 -7.79 -1.19 4.15
N ASN A 282 -8.52 -0.62 5.11
CA ASN A 282 -8.26 0.73 5.65
C ASN A 282 -7.99 1.77 4.55
N GLY A 283 -8.87 1.78 3.51
CA GLY A 283 -8.60 2.49 2.27
C GLY A 283 -9.05 3.95 2.27
N GLN A 284 -8.20 4.81 1.71
CA GLN A 284 -8.62 6.10 1.17
C GLN A 284 -9.07 5.89 -0.27
N ILE A 285 -10.29 6.28 -0.60
CA ILE A 285 -10.92 6.00 -1.90
C ILE A 285 -11.46 7.27 -2.53
N ASP A 286 -12.13 8.11 -1.74
CA ASP A 286 -12.72 9.37 -2.19
C ASP A 286 -12.72 10.39 -1.05
N PHE A 287 -11.80 11.36 -1.13
CA PHE A 287 -11.58 12.30 -0.04
C PHE A 287 -12.78 13.23 0.21
N LEU A 288 -13.56 13.56 -0.82
CA LEU A 288 -14.80 14.34 -0.68
C LEU A 288 -15.81 13.67 0.25
N HIS A 289 -15.90 12.33 0.19
CA HIS A 289 -16.85 11.52 0.95
C HIS A 289 -16.30 10.97 2.27
N GLN A 290 -14.98 11.06 2.48
CA GLN A 290 -14.33 10.49 3.67
C GLN A 290 -13.87 11.56 4.67
N ALA A 291 -13.51 12.78 4.25
CA ALA A 291 -12.88 13.78 5.12
C ALA A 291 -13.77 14.20 6.31
N GLU A 292 -15.08 14.33 6.15
CA GLU A 292 -15.98 14.75 7.24
C GLU A 292 -16.05 13.78 8.42
N TRP A 293 -15.64 12.51 8.22
CA TRP A 293 -15.73 11.47 9.23
C TRP A 293 -14.57 11.49 10.23
N TYR A 294 -13.46 12.13 9.88
CA TYR A 294 -12.28 12.22 10.76
C TYR A 294 -12.59 12.95 12.08
N PRO A 295 -13.11 14.21 12.07
CA PRO A 295 -13.47 14.87 13.32
C PRO A 295 -14.59 14.12 14.07
N ARG A 296 -15.49 13.41 13.39
CA ARG A 296 -16.51 12.58 14.03
C ARG A 296 -15.87 11.45 14.83
N MET A 297 -14.92 10.74 14.24
CA MET A 297 -14.18 9.66 14.91
C MET A 297 -13.34 10.17 16.08
N ALA A 298 -12.70 11.33 15.94
CA ALA A 298 -11.92 11.96 17.02
C ALA A 298 -12.78 12.40 18.21
N TYR A 299 -14.01 12.85 17.94
CA TYR A 299 -14.93 13.32 18.98
C TYR A 299 -15.71 12.16 19.62
N ASN A 300 -16.22 11.22 18.83
CA ASN A 300 -17.06 10.12 19.31
C ASN A 300 -16.72 8.81 18.55
N ASN A 301 -16.23 7.85 19.28
CA ASN A 301 -15.87 6.53 18.77
C ASN A 301 -16.33 5.41 19.72
N THR A 302 -16.16 4.17 19.29
CA THR A 302 -16.62 2.98 20.01
C THR A 302 -15.71 2.54 21.16
N TYR A 303 -14.66 3.31 21.45
CA TYR A 303 -13.74 3.11 22.57
C TYR A 303 -13.97 4.09 23.74
N GLY A 304 -14.96 4.99 23.61
CA GLY A 304 -15.21 6.00 24.63
C GLY A 304 -14.06 7.02 24.80
N PHE A 305 -13.12 7.07 23.86
CA PHE A 305 -11.98 7.98 23.86
C PHE A 305 -12.32 9.25 23.07
N GLN A 306 -12.60 10.33 23.80
CA GLN A 306 -12.79 11.65 23.20
C GLN A 306 -11.44 12.34 22.99
N ALA A 307 -10.95 12.34 21.73
CA ALA A 307 -9.64 12.89 21.37
C ALA A 307 -9.65 14.44 21.27
N ILE A 308 -10.78 15.04 20.90
CA ILE A 308 -10.94 16.48 20.70
C ILE A 308 -12.17 17.01 21.45
N SER A 309 -12.14 18.30 21.82
CA SER A 309 -13.30 18.95 22.44
C SER A 309 -14.46 19.12 21.46
N GLU A 310 -15.66 19.38 22.00
CA GLU A 310 -16.84 19.65 21.17
C GLU A 310 -16.66 20.89 20.28
N ASP A 311 -15.96 21.93 20.78
CA ASP A 311 -15.69 23.14 20.01
C ASP A 311 -14.75 22.87 18.84
N VAL A 312 -13.68 22.09 19.05
CA VAL A 312 -12.76 21.67 17.98
C VAL A 312 -13.50 20.81 16.95
N TYR A 313 -14.36 19.91 17.41
CA TYR A 313 -15.21 19.10 16.53
C TYR A 313 -16.11 19.96 15.63
N LYS A 314 -16.84 20.91 16.22
CA LYS A 314 -17.72 21.85 15.49
C LYS A 314 -16.93 22.70 14.49
N GLU A 315 -15.77 23.20 14.90
CA GLU A 315 -14.91 24.04 14.03
C GLU A 315 -14.35 23.21 12.86
N SER A 316 -13.89 21.98 13.08
CA SER A 316 -13.43 21.10 12.00
C SER A 316 -14.57 20.79 11.00
N LEU A 317 -15.80 20.56 11.46
CA LEU A 317 -16.95 20.38 10.58
C LEU A 317 -17.34 21.68 9.85
N ASN A 318 -17.19 22.84 10.49
CA ASN A 318 -17.37 24.14 9.84
C ASN A 318 -16.34 24.33 8.72
N HIS A 319 -15.06 24.00 8.96
CA HIS A 319 -14.02 24.01 7.93
C HIS A 319 -14.33 23.05 6.76
N PHE A 320 -15.00 21.94 7.03
CA PHE A 320 -15.42 21.04 5.95
C PHE A 320 -16.58 21.63 5.13
N THR A 321 -17.58 22.28 5.75
CA THR A 321 -18.87 22.61 5.12
C THR A 321 -19.03 24.06 4.68
N ARG A 322 -18.24 25.01 5.23
CA ARG A 322 -18.36 26.45 4.91
C ARG A 322 -18.04 26.74 3.44
N PRO A 323 -18.49 27.87 2.88
CA PRO A 323 -17.99 28.38 1.62
C PRO A 323 -16.45 28.43 1.64
N ASP A 324 -15.80 28.07 0.55
CA ASP A 324 -14.33 27.94 0.43
C ASP A 324 -13.67 27.00 1.46
N GLY A 325 -14.47 26.13 2.06
CA GLY A 325 -14.01 25.04 2.94
C GLY A 325 -13.59 23.81 2.15
N CYS A 326 -13.16 22.76 2.88
CA CYS A 326 -12.60 21.54 2.31
C CYS A 326 -13.49 20.92 1.20
N ARG A 327 -14.80 20.74 1.47
CA ARG A 327 -15.74 20.19 0.48
C ARG A 327 -15.78 21.03 -0.78
N ASN A 328 -15.88 22.34 -0.66
CA ASN A 328 -16.00 23.26 -1.79
C ASN A 328 -14.70 23.31 -2.61
N LEU A 329 -13.53 23.34 -1.95
CA LEU A 329 -12.23 23.32 -2.64
C LEU A 329 -12.02 22.01 -3.43
N ILE A 330 -12.39 20.84 -2.88
CA ILE A 330 -12.35 19.58 -3.63
C ILE A 330 -13.29 19.63 -4.84
N GLN A 331 -14.49 20.19 -4.68
CA GLN A 331 -15.44 20.33 -5.81
C GLN A 331 -14.92 21.27 -6.89
N GLN A 332 -14.28 22.39 -6.52
CA GLN A 332 -13.63 23.31 -7.45
C GLN A 332 -12.46 22.64 -8.18
N CYS A 333 -11.58 21.90 -7.46
CA CYS A 333 -10.51 21.11 -8.05
C CYS A 333 -11.05 20.16 -9.14
N ARG A 334 -12.09 19.39 -8.82
CA ARG A 334 -12.70 18.44 -9.77
C ARG A 334 -13.37 19.12 -10.95
N ALA A 335 -14.08 20.23 -10.71
CA ALA A 335 -14.73 20.97 -11.78
C ALA A 335 -13.71 21.60 -12.75
N LEU A 336 -12.60 22.13 -12.24
CA LEU A 336 -11.51 22.65 -13.07
C LEU A 336 -10.83 21.50 -13.82
N GLY A 337 -10.61 20.35 -13.17
CA GLY A 337 -10.06 19.15 -13.79
C GLY A 337 -10.93 18.62 -14.93
N GLU A 338 -12.26 18.56 -14.77
CA GLU A 338 -13.19 18.16 -15.84
C GLU A 338 -13.08 19.08 -17.07
N LEU A 339 -12.65 20.34 -16.91
CA LEU A 339 -12.49 21.31 -17.98
C LEU A 339 -11.10 21.28 -18.65
N LEU A 340 -10.02 21.21 -17.85
CA LEU A 340 -8.65 21.42 -18.32
C LEU A 340 -7.80 20.15 -18.36
N ASP A 341 -8.14 19.13 -17.54
CA ASP A 341 -7.47 17.83 -17.46
C ASP A 341 -8.51 16.70 -17.34
N PRO A 342 -9.43 16.53 -18.33
CA PRO A 342 -10.56 15.59 -18.25
C PRO A 342 -10.13 14.11 -18.15
N GLU A 343 -8.91 13.78 -18.55
CA GLU A 343 -8.34 12.44 -18.41
C GLU A 343 -7.63 12.22 -17.07
N GLU A 344 -7.57 13.24 -16.22
CA GLU A 344 -6.94 13.23 -14.90
C GLU A 344 -5.46 12.79 -14.94
N VAL A 345 -4.73 13.19 -15.96
CA VAL A 345 -3.33 12.81 -16.17
C VAL A 345 -2.32 13.80 -15.56
N GLY A 346 -2.81 14.89 -14.97
CA GLY A 346 -1.97 15.84 -14.22
C GLY A 346 -1.13 16.76 -15.10
N ILE A 347 -1.57 17.04 -16.33
CA ILE A 347 -0.84 17.90 -17.29
C ILE A 347 -1.07 19.40 -17.06
N ASP A 348 -2.18 19.78 -16.43
CA ASP A 348 -2.53 21.18 -16.22
C ASP A 348 -2.08 21.66 -14.84
N GLN A 349 -1.24 22.69 -14.80
CA GLN A 349 -0.64 23.18 -13.57
C GLN A 349 -1.66 23.87 -12.65
N ASP A 350 -2.64 24.61 -13.19
CA ASP A 350 -3.66 25.28 -12.38
C ASP A 350 -4.55 24.27 -11.67
N VAL A 351 -4.87 23.15 -12.36
CA VAL A 351 -5.57 22.00 -11.75
C VAL A 351 -4.72 21.37 -10.65
N ASN A 352 -3.43 21.12 -10.91
CA ASN A 352 -2.52 20.52 -9.94
C ASN A 352 -2.41 21.38 -8.68
N ASP A 353 -2.23 22.70 -8.83
CA ASP A 353 -2.09 23.64 -7.73
C ASP A 353 -3.37 23.73 -6.89
N LEU A 354 -4.53 23.86 -7.55
CA LEU A 354 -5.81 23.92 -6.85
C LEU A 354 -6.13 22.62 -6.11
N CYS A 355 -5.87 21.45 -6.72
CA CYS A 355 -6.11 20.16 -6.08
C CYS A 355 -5.17 19.92 -4.90
N THR A 356 -3.91 20.35 -5.03
CA THR A 356 -2.92 20.31 -3.95
C THR A 356 -3.34 21.21 -2.79
N ALA A 357 -3.73 22.45 -3.08
CA ALA A 357 -4.22 23.39 -2.07
C ALA A 357 -5.48 22.86 -1.35
N ALA A 358 -6.41 22.22 -2.08
CA ALA A 358 -7.59 21.59 -1.51
C ALA A 358 -7.22 20.46 -0.54
N THR A 359 -6.28 19.60 -0.94
CA THR A 359 -5.80 18.51 -0.09
C THR A 359 -5.17 19.04 1.20
N PHE A 360 -4.25 20.00 1.11
CA PHE A 360 -3.60 20.59 2.28
C PHE A 360 -4.58 21.31 3.21
N TYR A 361 -5.51 22.08 2.65
CA TYR A 361 -6.54 22.74 3.44
C TYR A 361 -7.36 21.72 4.27
N CYS A 362 -7.80 20.63 3.61
CA CYS A 362 -8.58 19.57 4.29
C CYS A 362 -7.76 18.90 5.39
N TYR A 363 -6.51 18.56 5.12
CA TYR A 363 -5.63 17.98 6.15
C TYR A 363 -5.49 18.89 7.35
N GLN A 364 -5.07 20.14 7.15
CA GLN A 364 -4.76 21.06 8.23
C GLN A 364 -5.97 21.45 9.06
N ASN A 365 -7.14 21.60 8.44
CA ASN A 365 -8.30 22.21 9.11
C ASN A 365 -9.38 21.18 9.49
N VAL A 366 -9.36 19.97 8.89
CA VAL A 366 -10.40 18.95 9.14
C VAL A 366 -9.81 17.71 9.81
N LEU A 367 -8.65 17.23 9.36
CA LEU A 367 -8.09 15.95 9.82
C LEU A 367 -7.12 16.12 11.00
N ASP A 368 -6.32 17.18 11.00
CA ASP A 368 -5.13 17.30 11.87
C ASP A 368 -5.44 17.64 13.34
N ALA A 369 -6.69 17.95 13.67
CA ALA A 369 -7.10 18.22 15.06
C ALA A 369 -6.75 17.06 16.03
N TYR A 370 -6.65 15.84 15.54
CA TYR A 370 -6.26 14.65 16.29
C TYR A 370 -4.77 14.65 16.69
N SER A 371 -3.89 15.31 15.94
CA SER A 371 -2.43 15.33 16.17
C SER A 371 -2.05 15.85 17.57
N ALA A 372 -2.88 16.72 18.16
CA ALA A 372 -2.70 17.24 19.53
C ALA A 372 -2.75 16.16 20.62
N THR A 373 -3.24 14.94 20.31
CA THR A 373 -3.35 13.84 21.30
C THR A 373 -2.03 13.14 21.60
N SER A 374 -0.97 13.36 20.82
CA SER A 374 0.27 12.58 20.84
C SER A 374 0.08 11.07 20.57
N ARG A 375 -1.12 10.64 20.15
CA ARG A 375 -1.41 9.26 19.76
C ARG A 375 -1.16 9.06 18.28
N SER A 376 -0.79 7.85 17.91
CA SER A 376 -0.59 7.47 16.51
C SER A 376 -1.89 7.59 15.72
N ALA A 377 -1.83 8.19 14.54
CA ALA A 377 -2.96 8.17 13.62
C ALA A 377 -3.25 6.76 13.06
N PHE A 378 -2.29 5.85 13.12
CA PHE A 378 -2.43 4.48 12.65
C PHE A 378 -3.05 3.52 13.68
N ASP A 379 -3.04 3.89 14.97
CA ASP A 379 -3.75 3.17 16.04
C ASP A 379 -3.98 4.11 17.24
N MET A 380 -5.23 4.39 17.55
CA MET A 380 -5.62 5.26 18.68
C MET A 380 -5.15 4.74 20.05
N ALA A 381 -4.82 3.43 20.17
CA ALA A 381 -4.30 2.84 21.38
C ALA A 381 -2.81 3.14 21.61
N VAL A 382 -2.08 3.57 20.58
CA VAL A 382 -0.62 3.69 20.60
C VAL A 382 -0.20 5.16 20.63
N TYR A 383 0.78 5.50 21.47
CA TYR A 383 1.41 6.81 21.46
C TYR A 383 2.50 6.92 20.39
N SER A 384 2.68 8.11 19.83
CA SER A 384 3.80 8.40 18.92
C SER A 384 5.13 8.52 19.69
N PRO A 385 6.24 8.04 19.11
CA PRO A 385 6.37 7.34 17.84
C PRO A 385 5.82 5.93 17.91
N SER A 386 5.08 5.53 16.86
CA SER A 386 4.44 4.21 16.78
C SER A 386 5.40 3.23 16.12
N ALA A 387 5.79 2.19 16.85
CA ALA A 387 6.57 1.08 16.31
C ALA A 387 5.70 -0.15 15.99
N TYR A 388 4.38 0.04 15.85
CA TYR A 388 3.47 -1.07 15.60
C TYR A 388 2.49 -0.74 14.47
N PRO A 389 2.33 -1.63 13.47
CA PRO A 389 3.14 -2.83 13.23
C PRO A 389 4.61 -2.47 12.95
N PRO A 390 5.58 -3.27 13.45
CA PRO A 390 6.99 -3.00 13.22
C PRO A 390 7.34 -3.27 11.76
N SER A 391 8.05 -2.33 11.13
CA SER A 391 8.52 -2.48 9.75
C SER A 391 10.00 -2.86 9.72
N TYR A 392 10.29 -4.16 9.76
CA TYR A 392 11.66 -4.67 9.64
C TYR A 392 12.08 -4.95 8.19
N THR A 393 11.17 -4.73 7.25
CA THR A 393 11.34 -5.04 5.83
C THR A 393 12.45 -4.24 5.17
N THR A 394 12.62 -2.95 5.50
CA THR A 394 13.67 -2.10 4.89
C THR A 394 15.07 -2.66 5.11
N GLY A 395 15.40 -3.05 6.34
CA GLY A 395 16.69 -3.68 6.64
C GLY A 395 16.85 -5.05 5.99
N PHE A 396 15.78 -5.85 5.96
CA PHE A 396 15.75 -7.18 5.37
C PHE A 396 15.94 -7.12 3.84
N ALA A 397 15.14 -6.33 3.14
CA ALA A 397 15.17 -6.22 1.69
C ALA A 397 16.48 -5.61 1.15
N ASN A 398 17.25 -4.91 2.01
CA ASN A 398 18.59 -4.43 1.68
C ASN A 398 19.71 -5.40 2.06
N ARG A 399 19.41 -6.62 2.54
CA ARG A 399 20.43 -7.66 2.70
C ARG A 399 20.87 -8.19 1.34
N ALA A 400 22.17 -8.31 1.12
CA ALA A 400 22.73 -8.79 -0.15
C ALA A 400 22.21 -10.19 -0.54
N TRP A 401 21.99 -11.09 0.44
CA TRP A 401 21.46 -12.41 0.15
C TRP A 401 19.97 -12.35 -0.24
N VAL A 402 19.19 -11.42 0.34
CA VAL A 402 17.77 -11.20 -0.02
C VAL A 402 17.67 -10.62 -1.42
N GLN A 403 18.45 -9.58 -1.72
CA GLN A 403 18.51 -8.98 -3.06
C GLN A 403 18.92 -10.01 -4.14
N ARG A 404 19.91 -10.86 -3.83
CA ARG A 404 20.29 -11.95 -4.74
C ARG A 404 19.16 -12.97 -4.94
N ALA A 405 18.45 -13.32 -3.86
CA ALA A 405 17.34 -14.25 -3.92
C ALA A 405 16.12 -13.71 -4.68
N LEU A 406 15.90 -12.39 -4.60
CA LEU A 406 14.82 -11.70 -5.33
C LEU A 406 15.21 -11.28 -6.76
N GLY A 407 16.48 -11.36 -7.13
CA GLY A 407 16.97 -10.82 -8.39
C GLY A 407 16.88 -9.30 -8.47
N ALA A 408 17.03 -8.61 -7.33
CA ALA A 408 16.90 -7.16 -7.25
C ALA A 408 18.06 -6.45 -7.97
N ARG A 409 17.73 -5.46 -8.81
CA ARG A 409 18.69 -4.67 -9.60
C ARG A 409 19.09 -3.38 -8.91
N VAL A 410 18.32 -2.96 -7.91
CA VAL A 410 18.54 -1.73 -7.12
C VAL A 410 18.37 -2.03 -5.64
N ASN A 411 18.85 -1.14 -4.77
CA ASN A 411 18.58 -1.19 -3.35
C ASN A 411 17.10 -0.86 -3.08
N PHE A 412 16.57 -1.43 -2.01
CA PHE A 412 15.17 -1.30 -1.63
C PHE A 412 14.88 0.07 -1.05
N THR A 413 13.80 0.67 -1.52
CA THR A 413 13.23 1.92 -1.03
C THR A 413 11.82 1.65 -0.54
N GLU A 414 11.60 1.52 0.78
CA GLU A 414 10.28 1.18 1.33
C GLU A 414 9.21 2.20 0.91
N ASN A 415 9.56 3.49 0.97
CA ASN A 415 8.69 4.59 0.55
C ASN A 415 9.38 5.45 -0.52
N SER A 416 8.69 5.65 -1.62
CA SER A 416 9.09 6.66 -2.61
C SER A 416 8.67 8.05 -2.16
N TYR A 417 9.60 8.83 -1.69
CA TYR A 417 9.33 10.19 -1.22
C TYR A 417 8.90 11.12 -2.36
N VAL A 418 9.42 10.92 -3.56
CA VAL A 418 9.00 11.68 -4.74
C VAL A 418 7.54 11.38 -5.09
N SER A 419 7.12 10.12 -5.01
CA SER A 419 5.70 9.77 -5.19
C SER A 419 4.83 10.45 -4.15
N GLN A 420 5.25 10.46 -2.87
CA GLN A 420 4.51 11.18 -1.82
C GLN A 420 4.38 12.68 -2.12
N ALA A 421 5.39 13.30 -2.69
CA ALA A 421 5.36 14.71 -3.04
C ALA A 421 4.41 15.02 -4.22
N VAL A 422 4.49 14.25 -5.30
CA VAL A 422 3.71 14.54 -6.53
C VAL A 422 2.22 14.15 -6.42
N PHE A 423 1.88 13.16 -5.59
CA PHE A 423 0.49 12.73 -5.39
C PHE A 423 -0.32 13.60 -4.43
N GLN A 424 0.21 14.71 -3.92
CA GLN A 424 -0.51 15.58 -2.98
C GLN A 424 -1.86 16.07 -3.52
N GLY A 425 -1.94 16.46 -4.79
CA GLY A 425 -3.17 16.91 -5.42
C GLY A 425 -4.14 15.79 -5.80
N ASP A 426 -3.66 14.56 -5.95
CA ASP A 426 -4.45 13.44 -6.47
C ASP A 426 -5.61 13.03 -5.55
N MET A 427 -5.43 13.17 -4.23
CA MET A 427 -6.48 12.86 -3.25
C MET A 427 -7.74 13.72 -3.43
N ALA A 428 -7.59 15.01 -3.70
CA ALA A 428 -8.72 15.90 -3.98
C ALA A 428 -9.28 15.66 -5.38
N ARG A 429 -8.41 15.39 -6.36
CA ARG A 429 -8.77 15.15 -7.76
C ARG A 429 -9.63 13.89 -7.91
N ARG A 430 -9.21 12.76 -7.35
CA ARG A 430 -9.84 11.45 -7.58
C ARG A 430 -11.26 11.35 -7.02
N ALA A 431 -12.18 10.92 -7.89
CA ALA A 431 -13.56 10.61 -7.55
C ALA A 431 -13.77 9.08 -7.42
N GLY A 432 -13.03 8.45 -6.50
CA GLY A 432 -12.99 6.99 -6.36
C GLY A 432 -14.34 6.34 -6.05
N LEU A 433 -15.30 7.08 -5.46
CA LEU A 433 -16.66 6.62 -5.29
C LEU A 433 -17.38 6.38 -6.64
N LYS A 434 -17.09 7.20 -7.67
CA LYS A 434 -17.58 6.95 -9.03
C LYS A 434 -17.04 5.62 -9.58
N ASP A 435 -15.74 5.34 -9.35
CA ASP A 435 -15.10 4.08 -9.78
C ASP A 435 -15.67 2.87 -9.04
N ILE A 436 -15.85 2.92 -7.70
CA ILE A 436 -16.51 1.85 -6.94
C ILE A 436 -17.93 1.59 -7.47
N SER A 437 -18.72 2.64 -7.70
CA SER A 437 -20.08 2.53 -8.23
C SER A 437 -20.09 1.93 -9.64
N TYR A 438 -19.13 2.30 -10.48
CA TYR A 438 -18.94 1.74 -11.82
C TYR A 438 -18.61 0.23 -11.74
N LEU A 439 -17.64 -0.19 -10.92
CA LEU A 439 -17.28 -1.59 -10.74
C LEU A 439 -18.47 -2.43 -10.30
N LEU A 440 -19.22 -1.98 -9.29
CA LEU A 440 -20.43 -2.64 -8.81
C LEU A 440 -21.50 -2.75 -9.93
N SER A 441 -21.65 -1.70 -10.77
CA SER A 441 -22.59 -1.72 -11.90
C SER A 441 -22.20 -2.73 -13.00
N ARG A 442 -20.90 -3.07 -13.11
CA ARG A 442 -20.36 -4.12 -13.99
C ARG A 442 -20.37 -5.50 -13.35
N GLY A 443 -20.87 -5.59 -12.12
CA GLY A 443 -20.97 -6.83 -11.41
C GLY A 443 -19.66 -7.28 -10.77
N ILE A 444 -18.68 -6.43 -10.66
CA ILE A 444 -17.45 -6.67 -9.92
C ILE A 444 -17.74 -6.47 -8.44
N ARG A 445 -17.29 -7.41 -7.62
CA ARG A 445 -17.51 -7.39 -6.17
C ARG A 445 -16.57 -6.43 -5.48
N VAL A 446 -17.00 -5.83 -4.36
CA VAL A 446 -16.19 -4.94 -3.55
C VAL A 446 -16.31 -5.34 -2.08
N ALA A 447 -15.18 -5.55 -1.41
CA ALA A 447 -15.08 -5.81 0.02
C ALA A 447 -14.22 -4.71 0.68
N LEU A 448 -14.84 -3.90 1.51
CA LEU A 448 -14.20 -2.85 2.30
C LEU A 448 -13.95 -3.38 3.71
N VAL A 449 -12.71 -3.31 4.21
CA VAL A 449 -12.30 -3.88 5.49
C VAL A 449 -11.55 -2.83 6.30
N TYR A 450 -12.05 -2.47 7.48
CA TYR A 450 -11.49 -1.39 8.28
C TYR A 450 -11.26 -1.80 9.72
N GLY A 451 -10.07 -1.55 10.25
CA GLY A 451 -9.77 -1.65 11.66
C GLY A 451 -10.40 -0.48 12.44
N ASP A 452 -10.95 -0.78 13.60
CA ASP A 452 -11.77 0.20 14.33
C ASP A 452 -10.99 1.15 15.23
N ARG A 453 -9.65 0.96 15.36
CA ARG A 453 -8.74 1.89 16.05
C ARG A 453 -7.93 2.76 15.08
N ASP A 454 -8.11 2.60 13.78
CA ASP A 454 -7.42 3.42 12.77
C ASP A 454 -8.04 4.80 12.66
N TYR A 455 -7.22 5.84 12.87
CA TYR A 455 -7.60 7.22 12.60
C TYR A 455 -7.10 7.71 11.22
N ARG A 456 -6.01 7.13 10.69
CA ARG A 456 -5.49 7.49 9.35
C ARG A 456 -6.53 7.23 8.26
N CYS A 457 -7.29 6.13 8.38
CA CYS A 457 -8.42 5.79 7.53
C CYS A 457 -9.56 5.25 8.40
N PRO A 458 -10.36 6.15 9.04
CA PRO A 458 -11.34 5.75 10.03
C PRO A 458 -12.40 4.83 9.44
N TRP A 459 -12.79 3.78 10.16
CA TRP A 459 -13.84 2.86 9.71
C TRP A 459 -15.17 3.56 9.40
N VAL A 460 -15.51 4.60 10.13
CA VAL A 460 -16.71 5.42 9.87
C VAL A 460 -16.69 6.09 8.51
N SER A 461 -15.49 6.44 8.01
CA SER A 461 -15.33 7.01 6.66
C SER A 461 -15.56 5.96 5.57
N GLY A 462 -15.07 4.74 5.79
CA GLY A 462 -15.32 3.60 4.92
C GLY A 462 -16.79 3.18 4.91
N GLU A 463 -17.47 3.18 6.07
CA GLU A 463 -18.92 2.97 6.17
C GLU A 463 -19.68 4.03 5.36
N GLY A 464 -19.37 5.32 5.61
CA GLY A 464 -19.99 6.45 4.90
C GLY A 464 -19.85 6.34 3.39
N LEU A 465 -18.66 6.01 2.90
CA LEU A 465 -18.38 5.78 1.49
C LEU A 465 -19.20 4.59 0.94
N SER A 466 -19.27 3.47 1.68
CA SER A 466 -20.02 2.29 1.27
C SER A 466 -21.52 2.59 1.12
N LEU A 467 -22.07 3.39 2.03
CA LEU A 467 -23.48 3.82 2.00
C LEU A 467 -23.78 4.82 0.87
N ALA A 468 -22.76 5.59 0.45
CA ALA A 468 -22.87 6.54 -0.66
C ALA A 468 -22.74 5.89 -2.05
N ALA A 469 -22.16 4.67 -2.14
CA ALA A 469 -22.00 3.96 -3.40
C ALA A 469 -23.36 3.72 -4.10
N ASN A 470 -23.37 3.91 -5.43
CA ASN A 470 -24.60 3.84 -6.23
C ASN A 470 -24.51 2.74 -7.30
N TRP A 471 -25.37 1.73 -7.17
CA TRP A 471 -25.57 0.64 -8.13
C TRP A 471 -26.97 0.03 -7.91
N THR A 472 -27.36 -0.96 -8.68
CA THR A 472 -28.70 -1.59 -8.61
C THR A 472 -29.06 -2.14 -7.22
N GLY A 473 -28.08 -2.63 -6.45
CA GLY A 473 -28.25 -3.15 -5.08
C GLY A 473 -28.19 -2.11 -3.96
N ALA A 474 -27.88 -0.84 -4.26
CA ALA A 474 -27.58 0.19 -3.25
C ALA A 474 -28.71 0.40 -2.23
N ALA A 475 -29.97 0.39 -2.66
CA ALA A 475 -31.12 0.59 -1.77
C ALA A 475 -31.30 -0.58 -0.78
N ALA A 476 -31.02 -1.81 -1.21
CA ALA A 476 -31.06 -2.99 -0.36
C ALA A 476 -29.85 -3.04 0.59
N TYR A 477 -28.64 -2.66 0.11
CA TYR A 477 -27.46 -2.54 0.94
C TYR A 477 -27.66 -1.56 2.11
N ARG A 478 -28.21 -0.37 1.85
CA ARG A 478 -28.50 0.61 2.90
C ARG A 478 -29.48 0.11 3.97
N LYS A 479 -30.35 -0.84 3.62
CA LYS A 479 -31.29 -1.48 4.55
C LYS A 479 -30.74 -2.72 5.24
N ALA A 480 -29.62 -3.27 4.78
CA ALA A 480 -28.97 -4.40 5.42
C ALA A 480 -28.51 -4.01 6.83
N GLY A 481 -28.63 -4.93 7.78
CA GLY A 481 -28.10 -4.77 9.13
C GLY A 481 -26.65 -5.24 9.24
N TYR A 482 -26.09 -5.18 10.43
CA TYR A 482 -24.79 -5.75 10.76
C TYR A 482 -24.93 -7.14 11.35
N GLU A 483 -24.13 -8.09 10.88
CA GLU A 483 -23.94 -9.42 11.48
C GLU A 483 -22.50 -9.55 11.99
N GLU A 484 -22.31 -10.36 13.03
CA GLU A 484 -21.00 -10.68 13.58
C GLU A 484 -20.18 -11.50 12.58
N ILE A 485 -18.86 -11.23 12.54
CA ILE A 485 -17.89 -12.02 11.78
C ILE A 485 -17.37 -13.13 12.68
N HIS A 486 -17.89 -14.33 12.52
CA HIS A 486 -17.46 -15.50 13.27
C HIS A 486 -16.15 -16.04 12.66
N VAL A 487 -15.06 -15.84 13.36
CA VAL A 487 -13.73 -16.34 12.96
C VAL A 487 -13.62 -17.84 13.23
N ASN A 488 -14.04 -18.25 14.43
CA ASN A 488 -14.19 -19.64 14.86
C ASN A 488 -15.38 -19.78 15.83
N SER A 489 -15.53 -20.92 16.49
CA SER A 489 -16.67 -21.21 17.38
C SER A 489 -16.75 -20.32 18.63
N SER A 490 -15.67 -19.66 19.01
CA SER A 490 -15.54 -18.88 20.26
C SER A 490 -15.13 -17.43 20.07
N TYR A 491 -14.76 -17.02 18.84
CA TYR A 491 -14.24 -15.69 18.58
C TYR A 491 -15.00 -14.94 17.46
N VAL A 492 -15.43 -13.74 17.79
CA VAL A 492 -16.05 -12.77 16.90
C VAL A 492 -15.03 -11.67 16.62
N GLY A 493 -14.52 -11.59 15.38
CA GLY A 493 -13.45 -10.67 15.01
C GLY A 493 -13.92 -9.30 14.50
N GLY A 494 -15.22 -9.10 14.37
CA GLY A 494 -15.78 -7.86 13.84
C GLY A 494 -17.25 -7.98 13.49
N VAL A 495 -17.74 -6.98 12.76
CA VAL A 495 -19.11 -6.98 12.20
C VAL A 495 -19.08 -6.60 10.72
N VAL A 496 -20.03 -7.13 9.97
CA VAL A 496 -20.15 -6.90 8.53
C VAL A 496 -21.56 -6.48 8.13
N LYS A 497 -21.64 -5.48 7.27
CA LYS A 497 -22.82 -5.14 6.46
C LYS A 497 -22.57 -5.63 5.04
N GLN A 498 -23.45 -6.53 4.53
CA GLN A 498 -23.27 -7.10 3.20
C GLN A 498 -24.60 -7.19 2.46
N HIS A 499 -24.59 -6.82 1.17
CA HIS A 499 -25.68 -7.13 0.23
C HIS A 499 -25.09 -7.34 -1.16
N GLY A 500 -25.41 -8.49 -1.76
CA GLY A 500 -25.00 -8.81 -3.13
C GLY A 500 -23.49 -8.66 -3.35
N LEU A 501 -23.12 -7.63 -4.10
CA LEU A 501 -21.75 -7.37 -4.55
C LEU A 501 -20.90 -6.55 -3.56
N LEU A 502 -21.51 -5.91 -2.57
CA LEU A 502 -20.79 -5.02 -1.64
C LEU A 502 -20.83 -5.53 -0.22
N SER A 503 -19.66 -5.57 0.42
CA SER A 503 -19.53 -5.77 1.87
C SER A 503 -18.67 -4.66 2.49
N PHE A 504 -19.04 -4.27 3.72
CA PHE A 504 -18.26 -3.41 4.58
C PHE A 504 -18.05 -4.12 5.92
N SER A 505 -16.81 -4.33 6.32
CA SER A 505 -16.42 -5.00 7.56
C SER A 505 -15.71 -4.01 8.49
N ARG A 506 -16.19 -3.89 9.73
CA ARG A 506 -15.47 -3.26 10.83
C ARG A 506 -14.80 -4.36 11.64
N VAL A 507 -13.47 -4.40 11.65
CA VAL A 507 -12.66 -5.37 12.39
C VAL A 507 -12.33 -4.79 13.76
N PHE A 508 -12.62 -5.54 14.81
CA PHE A 508 -12.44 -5.11 16.20
C PHE A 508 -10.96 -5.13 16.59
N GLU A 509 -10.58 -4.20 17.46
CA GLU A 509 -9.27 -4.12 18.08
C GLU A 509 -8.11 -4.08 17.08
N ALA A 510 -8.34 -3.50 15.92
CA ALA A 510 -7.35 -3.38 14.86
C ALA A 510 -7.09 -1.89 14.51
N GLY A 511 -5.82 -1.53 14.39
CA GLY A 511 -5.37 -0.29 13.80
C GLY A 511 -5.28 -0.39 12.29
N HIS A 512 -4.41 0.43 11.68
CA HIS A 512 -4.26 0.57 10.23
C HIS A 512 -3.88 -0.74 9.52
N GLY A 513 -2.97 -1.53 10.07
CA GLY A 513 -2.59 -2.84 9.52
C GLY A 513 -3.49 -3.97 10.02
N VAL A 514 -4.74 -4.07 9.55
CA VAL A 514 -5.73 -5.07 10.04
C VAL A 514 -5.17 -6.49 10.08
N SER A 515 -4.46 -6.90 9.04
CA SER A 515 -3.90 -8.26 8.94
C SER A 515 -2.80 -8.53 9.96
N TRP A 516 -2.17 -7.47 10.48
CA TRP A 516 -1.19 -7.58 11.55
C TRP A 516 -1.84 -7.71 12.93
N TYR A 517 -2.85 -6.85 13.21
CA TYR A 517 -3.56 -6.86 14.50
C TYR A 517 -4.47 -8.08 14.65
N GLN A 518 -5.15 -8.47 13.56
CA GLN A 518 -6.18 -9.51 13.54
C GLN A 518 -5.97 -10.47 12.37
N PRO A 519 -4.85 -11.23 12.34
CA PRO A 519 -4.44 -12.01 11.16
C PRO A 519 -5.47 -13.08 10.77
N GLU A 520 -6.05 -13.84 11.73
CA GLU A 520 -7.06 -14.83 11.41
C GLU A 520 -8.36 -14.19 10.91
N THR A 521 -8.81 -13.07 11.51
CA THR A 521 -10.01 -12.35 11.06
C THR A 521 -9.83 -11.84 9.63
N SER A 522 -8.70 -11.19 9.34
CA SER A 522 -8.35 -10.71 8.00
C SER A 522 -8.33 -11.85 6.97
N TYR A 523 -7.66 -12.94 7.29
CA TYR A 523 -7.63 -14.14 6.46
C TYR A 523 -9.03 -14.69 6.17
N ARG A 524 -9.92 -14.80 7.19
CA ARG A 524 -11.29 -15.28 7.01
C ARG A 524 -12.09 -14.37 6.10
N ILE A 525 -12.03 -13.06 6.30
CA ILE A 525 -12.72 -12.08 5.46
C ILE A 525 -12.24 -12.20 4.01
N PHE A 526 -10.91 -12.18 3.80
CA PHE A 526 -10.32 -12.25 2.46
C PHE A 526 -10.73 -13.54 1.73
N ASN A 527 -10.56 -14.71 2.36
CA ASN A 527 -10.89 -15.99 1.74
C ASN A 527 -12.39 -16.15 1.44
N ARG A 528 -13.27 -15.68 2.35
CA ARG A 528 -14.73 -15.68 2.11
C ARG A 528 -15.08 -14.77 0.94
N ALA A 529 -14.49 -13.58 0.87
CA ALA A 529 -14.70 -12.65 -0.24
C ALA A 529 -14.27 -13.25 -1.58
N VAL A 530 -13.05 -13.78 -1.68
CA VAL A 530 -12.54 -14.39 -2.92
C VAL A 530 -13.36 -15.62 -3.32
N SER A 531 -13.75 -16.45 -2.36
CA SER A 531 -14.53 -17.67 -2.61
C SER A 531 -16.03 -17.39 -2.86
N GLY A 532 -16.47 -16.13 -2.88
CA GLY A 532 -17.89 -15.78 -3.08
C GLY A 532 -18.80 -16.28 -1.95
N ARG A 533 -18.31 -16.23 -0.71
CA ARG A 533 -19.05 -16.60 0.49
C ARG A 533 -19.53 -15.37 1.27
N ASP A 534 -20.55 -15.56 2.12
CA ASP A 534 -20.93 -14.54 3.09
C ASP A 534 -19.78 -14.27 4.06
N ILE A 535 -19.53 -13.00 4.35
CA ILE A 535 -18.40 -12.59 5.20
C ILE A 535 -18.64 -12.95 6.67
N SER A 536 -19.91 -12.92 7.12
CA SER A 536 -20.27 -13.20 8.51
C SER A 536 -19.87 -14.61 8.95
N SER A 537 -20.28 -15.65 8.22
CA SER A 537 -20.09 -17.06 8.61
C SER A 537 -19.26 -17.88 7.61
N GLY A 538 -19.21 -17.48 6.33
CA GLY A 538 -18.64 -18.25 5.23
C GLY A 538 -19.47 -19.47 4.82
N THR A 539 -20.68 -19.65 5.37
CA THR A 539 -21.48 -20.86 5.11
C THR A 539 -22.37 -20.75 3.88
N LYS A 540 -22.73 -19.52 3.47
CA LYS A 540 -23.62 -19.30 2.33
C LYS A 540 -22.81 -19.01 1.08
N ASP A 541 -23.14 -19.72 0.01
CA ASP A 541 -22.58 -19.49 -1.31
C ASP A 541 -23.28 -18.32 -1.99
N LEU A 542 -22.50 -17.29 -2.34
CA LEU A 542 -22.95 -16.08 -3.03
C LEU A 542 -22.37 -16.01 -4.44
N SER A 543 -21.57 -17.04 -4.83
CA SER A 543 -21.00 -17.11 -6.16
C SER A 543 -22.08 -17.13 -7.23
N ARG A 544 -21.80 -16.49 -8.36
CA ARG A 544 -22.72 -16.51 -9.51
C ARG A 544 -22.65 -17.87 -10.16
N HIS A 545 -23.76 -18.57 -10.20
CA HIS A 545 -23.95 -19.67 -11.14
C HIS A 545 -24.28 -19.09 -12.53
N CYS A 546 -23.75 -19.71 -13.58
CA CYS A 546 -23.92 -19.28 -14.95
C CYS A 546 -25.41 -19.03 -15.27
N GLY A 547 -25.79 -17.77 -15.56
CA GLY A 547 -27.18 -17.37 -15.89
C GLY A 547 -28.03 -16.89 -14.72
N SER A 548 -27.52 -16.80 -13.49
CA SER A 548 -28.27 -16.26 -12.33
C SER A 548 -28.03 -14.76 -12.11
N GLU A 549 -29.10 -14.07 -11.61
CA GLU A 549 -28.97 -12.72 -11.09
C GLU A 549 -28.00 -12.68 -9.91
N THR A 550 -27.48 -11.48 -9.58
CA THR A 550 -26.68 -11.26 -8.36
C THR A 550 -27.40 -11.79 -7.13
N SER A 551 -26.68 -12.45 -6.21
CA SER A 551 -27.24 -12.95 -4.96
C SER A 551 -28.05 -11.87 -4.25
N SER A 552 -29.28 -12.21 -3.83
CA SER A 552 -30.16 -11.34 -3.04
C SER A 552 -29.83 -11.39 -1.53
N TYR A 553 -28.74 -12.09 -1.14
CA TYR A 553 -28.33 -12.20 0.26
C TYR A 553 -28.06 -10.82 0.85
N SER A 554 -28.61 -10.60 2.05
CA SER A 554 -28.35 -9.43 2.89
C SER A 554 -28.10 -9.88 4.32
N THR A 555 -27.12 -9.25 4.96
CA THR A 555 -26.94 -9.34 6.41
C THR A 555 -28.15 -8.73 7.15
N LYS A 556 -28.40 -9.24 8.35
CA LYS A 556 -29.54 -8.84 9.21
C LYS A 556 -28.99 -8.35 10.55
N GLY A 557 -29.84 -7.72 11.34
CA GLY A 557 -29.49 -7.23 12.69
C GLY A 557 -29.49 -5.71 12.79
N PRO A 558 -28.74 -5.10 13.74
CA PRO A 558 -28.71 -3.66 13.95
C PRO A 558 -28.25 -2.90 12.69
N LEU A 559 -28.84 -1.73 12.45
CA LEU A 559 -28.46 -0.88 11.30
C LEU A 559 -27.16 -0.10 11.54
N SER A 560 -26.72 0.03 12.79
CA SER A 560 -25.51 0.74 13.19
C SER A 560 -24.50 -0.19 13.84
N ALA A 561 -23.22 -0.01 13.52
CA ALA A 561 -22.12 -0.72 14.14
C ALA A 561 -21.63 -0.11 15.47
N TYR A 562 -22.19 1.02 15.91
CA TYR A 562 -21.78 1.70 17.15
C TYR A 562 -22.15 0.95 18.45
N GLY A 563 -23.02 -0.04 18.40
CA GLY A 563 -23.43 -0.85 19.56
C GLY A 563 -22.36 -1.79 20.09
N TRP A 564 -21.35 -2.11 19.28
CA TRP A 564 -20.19 -2.90 19.70
C TRP A 564 -19.07 -1.97 20.20
N THR A 565 -18.86 -1.94 21.50
CA THR A 565 -17.89 -1.05 22.18
C THR A 565 -16.78 -1.87 22.81
N HIS A 566 -15.57 -1.31 22.85
CA HIS A 566 -14.37 -1.91 23.41
C HIS A 566 -13.61 -0.89 24.28
N GLU A 567 -12.67 -1.37 25.07
CA GLU A 567 -11.72 -0.54 25.81
C GLU A 567 -10.40 -0.43 25.04
N LEU A 568 -9.72 0.72 25.14
CA LEU A 568 -8.39 0.85 24.56
C LEU A 568 -7.38 0.04 25.40
N PRO A 569 -6.56 -0.80 24.78
CA PRO A 569 -5.47 -1.47 25.48
C PRO A 569 -4.39 -0.47 25.91
N GLU A 570 -3.49 -0.91 26.79
CA GLU A 570 -2.27 -0.16 27.08
C GLU A 570 -1.42 0.02 25.82
N SER A 571 -0.82 1.21 25.68
CA SER A 571 0.10 1.47 24.58
C SER A 571 1.35 0.62 24.73
N PRO A 572 1.77 -0.13 23.69
CA PRO A 572 3.04 -0.82 23.74
C PRO A 572 4.20 0.20 23.79
N GLU A 573 5.34 -0.21 24.34
CA GLU A 573 6.55 0.60 24.32
C GLU A 573 7.07 0.77 22.87
N ALA A 574 7.51 2.00 22.55
CA ALA A 574 8.09 2.29 21.25
C ALA A 574 9.42 1.54 21.06
N GLN A 575 9.53 0.78 19.99
CA GLN A 575 10.75 0.09 19.58
C GLN A 575 11.49 0.92 18.54
N CYS A 576 12.64 1.48 18.90
CA CYS A 576 13.46 2.27 17.98
C CYS A 576 14.15 1.36 16.97
N TYR A 577 13.77 1.48 15.69
CA TYR A 577 14.33 0.71 14.60
C TYR A 577 15.26 1.56 13.73
N MET A 578 16.50 1.08 13.52
CA MET A 578 17.57 1.85 12.89
C MET A 578 17.28 2.22 11.42
N TYR A 579 16.57 1.38 10.68
CA TYR A 579 16.20 1.65 9.28
C TYR A 579 14.93 2.49 9.12
N ASN A 580 14.28 2.86 10.23
CA ASN A 580 13.12 3.75 10.25
C ASN A 580 13.12 4.62 11.53
N ILE A 581 14.19 5.39 11.70
CA ILE A 581 14.43 6.19 12.92
C ILE A 581 13.33 7.26 13.09
N ALA A 582 12.97 7.95 12.03
CA ALA A 582 12.06 9.09 12.08
C ALA A 582 10.67 8.73 12.63
N THR A 583 10.17 7.52 12.36
CA THR A 583 8.82 7.11 12.74
C THR A 583 8.77 6.17 13.95
N THR A 584 9.91 5.57 14.36
CA THR A 584 9.94 4.56 15.42
C THR A 584 10.71 4.97 16.67
N CYS A 585 11.56 6.00 16.60
CA CYS A 585 12.44 6.37 17.71
C CYS A 585 11.97 7.62 18.42
N THR A 586 12.05 7.62 19.77
CA THR A 586 11.86 8.83 20.57
C THR A 586 13.05 9.77 20.44
N GLY A 587 12.85 11.09 20.65
CA GLY A 587 13.93 12.06 20.64
C GLY A 587 15.09 11.72 21.60
N HIS A 588 14.80 11.04 22.71
CA HIS A 588 15.80 10.56 23.67
C HIS A 588 16.67 9.42 23.10
N GLN A 589 16.08 8.53 22.30
CA GLN A 589 16.79 7.42 21.65
C GLN A 589 17.63 7.88 20.46
N VAL A 590 17.23 8.96 19.76
CA VAL A 590 17.93 9.52 18.60
C VAL A 590 19.12 10.39 19.03
N SER A 591 19.02 11.12 20.13
CA SER A 591 20.03 12.09 20.61
C SER A 591 21.46 11.51 20.72
N PRO A 592 21.72 10.34 21.32
CA PRO A 592 23.04 9.74 21.35
C PRO A 592 23.58 9.33 19.98
N LYS A 593 22.71 8.89 19.06
CA LYS A 593 23.07 8.46 17.71
C LYS A 593 23.40 9.66 16.82
N ARG A 594 22.65 10.76 16.91
CA ARG A 594 22.98 12.05 16.27
C ARG A 594 24.30 12.62 16.78
N GLN A 595 24.55 12.60 18.08
CA GLN A 595 25.80 13.11 18.66
C GLN A 595 27.02 12.33 18.16
N THR A 596 26.96 11.02 18.05
CA THR A 596 28.06 10.20 17.55
C THR A 596 28.32 10.45 16.06
N ALA A 597 27.28 10.62 15.26
CA ALA A 597 27.38 10.94 13.84
C ALA A 597 27.94 12.36 13.61
N LEU A 598 27.46 13.35 14.37
CA LEU A 598 27.94 14.74 14.33
C LEU A 598 29.39 14.87 14.80
N GLN A 599 29.78 14.20 15.88
CA GLN A 599 31.16 14.19 16.36
C GLN A 599 32.16 13.58 15.37
N SER A 600 31.70 12.55 14.60
CA SER A 600 32.55 11.98 13.52
C SER A 600 32.68 12.93 12.33
N THR A 601 31.74 13.83 12.12
CA THR A 601 31.77 14.85 11.06
C THR A 601 32.62 16.08 11.48
N GLU A 602 32.48 16.52 12.74
CA GLU A 602 33.25 17.65 13.28
C GLU A 602 34.72 17.33 13.47
N MET A 603 35.08 16.13 13.92
CA MET A 603 36.52 15.71 14.03
C MET A 603 37.23 15.67 12.70
N ARG A 604 36.54 15.58 11.56
CA ARG A 604 37.15 15.61 10.22
C ARG A 604 37.29 17.02 9.65
N ASN A 605 36.47 17.97 10.09
CA ASN A 605 36.58 19.36 9.65
C ASN A 605 37.66 20.16 10.40
N HIS A 606 38.25 19.61 11.47
CA HIS A 606 39.36 20.21 12.21
C HIS A 606 40.73 19.55 11.99
N SER A 607 40.79 18.56 11.07
CA SER A 607 42.05 17.89 10.69
C SER A 607 42.44 18.10 9.21
N GLY A 608 41.92 19.18 8.60
CA GLY A 608 42.30 19.63 7.26
C GLY A 608 43.03 20.93 7.28
#